data_da98ec0de6292abb7128db979e2aff21
#
_entry.id   da98ec0de6292abb7128db979e2aff21
#
_cell.length_a   1.000
_cell.length_b   1.000
_cell.length_c   1.000
_cell.angle_alpha   90.00
_cell.angle_beta   90.00
_cell.angle_gamma   90.00
#
_symmetry.space_group_name_H-M   'P 1'
#
loop_
_entity.id
_entity.type
_entity.pdbx_description
1 polymer ?
#
loop_
_entity_poly.entity_id
_entity_poly.type
_entity_poly.pdbx_seq_one_letter_code
_entity_poly.pdbx_strand_id
1 'polypeptide(L)'
;MPLTPEEPQIYESVPGTRASAGASRTPQASRTAAPVPGPRQAPRPAPPRTDSKGPSTPGRPGSPRQGNPPASAKRASPATTARIHLVAATDATAVEVADEEVDKLLDEGRAPGEILLLTTGGHHPWAEHELTFGEDSYWRQLTDAEDVFCAHASAVDRTTQRPIVLLAVNGGTDPEAAAALPAALEKATEQLIVCGDPDRVRGLL
;
A
#
# COMPACT_ATOMS: atom_id res chain seq x y z
N MET A 1 -6.10 8.93 67.11
CA MET A 1 -7.22 8.34 66.34
C MET A 1 -6.65 8.06 64.96
N PRO A 2 -6.23 6.84 64.65
CA PRO A 2 -5.81 6.51 63.30
C PRO A 2 -7.02 6.12 62.44
N LEU A 3 -7.13 6.71 61.27
CA LEU A 3 -8.12 6.40 60.24
C LEU A 3 -7.61 5.21 59.41
N THR A 4 -8.39 4.14 59.43
CA THR A 4 -8.19 2.95 58.60
C THR A 4 -8.61 3.25 57.16
N PRO A 5 -7.88 2.83 56.16
CA PRO A 5 -8.33 2.92 54.75
C PRO A 5 -9.34 1.78 54.48
N GLU A 6 -10.49 2.16 53.91
CA GLU A 6 -11.48 1.21 53.39
C GLU A 6 -10.98 0.54 52.12
N GLU A 7 -10.95 -0.78 52.14
CA GLU A 7 -10.71 -1.62 50.95
C GLU A 7 -11.94 -1.61 50.03
N PRO A 8 -11.78 -1.49 48.70
CA PRO A 8 -12.91 -1.67 47.80
C PRO A 8 -13.23 -3.15 47.61
N GLN A 9 -14.48 -3.49 47.94
CA GLN A 9 -15.02 -4.84 47.77
C GLN A 9 -15.20 -5.14 46.28
N ILE A 10 -14.51 -6.18 45.80
CA ILE A 10 -14.70 -6.77 44.50
C ILE A 10 -15.95 -7.65 44.55
N TYR A 11 -16.99 -7.30 43.79
CA TYR A 11 -18.14 -8.16 43.58
C TYR A 11 -17.78 -9.26 42.56
N GLU A 12 -17.61 -10.46 43.10
CA GLU A 12 -17.49 -11.69 42.33
C GLU A 12 -18.87 -12.10 41.81
N SER A 13 -19.10 -11.99 40.52
CA SER A 13 -20.33 -12.46 39.87
C SER A 13 -20.24 -13.95 39.60
N VAL A 14 -21.00 -14.74 40.33
CA VAL A 14 -21.15 -16.19 40.19
C VAL A 14 -21.96 -16.53 38.93
N PRO A 15 -21.52 -17.45 38.06
CA PRO A 15 -22.35 -17.93 36.96
C PRO A 15 -23.32 -18.98 37.43
N GLY A 16 -24.61 -18.66 37.35
CA GLY A 16 -25.70 -19.59 37.64
C GLY A 16 -25.89 -20.59 36.52
N THR A 17 -25.73 -21.85 36.88
CA THR A 17 -26.14 -23.03 36.08
C THR A 17 -27.67 -23.09 35.99
N ARG A 18 -28.21 -23.22 34.78
CA ARG A 18 -29.53 -23.83 34.54
C ARG A 18 -29.53 -24.68 33.31
N ALA A 19 -29.59 -25.99 33.57
CA ALA A 19 -29.98 -26.99 32.62
C ALA A 19 -31.52 -26.98 32.46
N SER A 20 -32.01 -27.15 31.22
CA SER A 20 -33.24 -27.92 30.96
C SER A 20 -33.42 -28.12 29.45
N ALA A 21 -33.26 -29.28 29.05
CA ALA A 21 -33.90 -30.15 28.04
C ALA A 21 -35.17 -29.59 27.36
N GLY A 22 -35.23 -29.83 26.05
CA GLY A 22 -36.44 -29.65 25.23
C GLY A 22 -36.20 -29.93 23.76
N ALA A 23 -36.39 -31.17 23.41
CA ALA A 23 -36.56 -31.86 22.14
C ALA A 23 -37.09 -31.07 20.93
N SER A 24 -36.52 -31.48 19.77
CA SER A 24 -37.21 -31.78 18.51
C SER A 24 -37.83 -30.65 17.69
N ARG A 25 -37.30 -30.37 16.55
CA ARG A 25 -37.86 -30.66 15.21
C ARG A 25 -37.11 -29.95 14.13
N THR A 26 -36.50 -30.72 13.27
CA THR A 26 -36.08 -30.31 11.92
C THR A 26 -37.30 -29.95 11.10
N PRO A 27 -37.22 -28.93 10.26
CA PRO A 27 -37.73 -29.03 8.90
C PRO A 27 -36.56 -28.84 7.92
N GLN A 28 -36.44 -29.85 7.12
CA GLN A 28 -35.73 -29.95 5.89
C GLN A 28 -36.23 -28.86 4.94
N ALA A 29 -35.47 -27.83 4.71
CA ALA A 29 -35.75 -26.83 3.69
C ALA A 29 -34.94 -27.16 2.43
N SER A 30 -35.69 -27.36 1.38
CA SER A 30 -35.34 -27.67 0.02
C SER A 30 -34.10 -26.93 -0.50
N ARG A 31 -33.12 -27.68 -0.98
CA ARG A 31 -32.02 -27.16 -1.80
C ARG A 31 -32.58 -26.71 -3.12
N THR A 32 -32.61 -25.40 -3.33
CA THR A 32 -32.80 -24.81 -4.64
C THR A 32 -31.49 -25.00 -5.40
N ALA A 33 -31.56 -25.78 -6.46
CA ALA A 33 -30.42 -26.04 -7.35
C ALA A 33 -29.96 -24.72 -8.00
N ALA A 34 -28.66 -24.48 -7.95
CA ALA A 34 -28.03 -23.37 -8.69
C ALA A 34 -28.16 -23.65 -10.20
N PRO A 35 -28.39 -22.59 -11.03
CA PRO A 35 -28.45 -22.77 -12.47
C PRO A 35 -27.09 -23.12 -13.04
N VAL A 36 -27.07 -24.16 -13.83
CA VAL A 36 -25.90 -24.64 -14.58
C VAL A 36 -25.55 -23.59 -15.65
N PRO A 37 -24.29 -23.13 -15.79
CA PRO A 37 -23.87 -22.30 -16.90
C PRO A 37 -23.96 -23.07 -18.21
N GLY A 38 -24.69 -22.54 -19.19
CA GLY A 38 -24.79 -23.07 -20.54
C GLY A 38 -23.47 -23.12 -21.30
N PRO A 39 -23.38 -23.92 -22.38
CA PRO A 39 -22.16 -24.11 -23.14
C PRO A 39 -21.68 -22.80 -23.80
N ARG A 40 -20.39 -22.48 -23.62
CA ARG A 40 -19.72 -21.36 -24.30
C ARG A 40 -19.69 -21.67 -25.80
N GLN A 41 -20.18 -20.72 -26.61
CA GLN A 41 -20.07 -20.76 -28.06
C GLN A 41 -18.57 -20.69 -28.47
N ALA A 42 -18.18 -21.56 -29.39
CA ALA A 42 -16.87 -21.62 -29.97
C ALA A 42 -16.51 -20.33 -30.75
N PRO A 43 -15.23 -19.93 -30.81
CA PRO A 43 -14.80 -18.76 -31.57
C PRO A 43 -15.02 -18.98 -33.07
N ARG A 44 -15.58 -17.99 -33.76
CA ARG A 44 -15.73 -17.97 -35.21
C ARG A 44 -14.37 -17.94 -35.87
N PRO A 45 -14.17 -18.69 -36.99
CA PRO A 45 -12.97 -18.61 -37.81
C PRO A 45 -12.84 -17.24 -38.47
N ALA A 46 -11.61 -16.72 -38.50
CA ALA A 46 -11.24 -15.49 -39.21
C ALA A 46 -11.36 -15.66 -40.72
N PRO A 47 -11.74 -14.60 -41.51
CA PRO A 47 -11.81 -14.68 -42.96
C PRO A 47 -10.42 -14.76 -43.59
N PRO A 48 -10.28 -15.40 -44.76
CA PRO A 48 -9.00 -15.56 -45.42
C PRO A 48 -8.48 -14.22 -46.02
N ARG A 49 -7.17 -13.99 -45.85
CA ARG A 49 -6.46 -12.86 -46.47
C ARG A 49 -6.31 -13.17 -47.94
N THR A 50 -6.82 -12.29 -48.80
CA THR A 50 -6.58 -12.27 -50.20
C THR A 50 -5.22 -11.68 -50.50
N ASP A 51 -4.34 -12.49 -51.05
CA ASP A 51 -3.06 -12.06 -51.68
C ASP A 51 -3.36 -11.22 -52.92
N SER A 52 -2.95 -9.98 -52.88
CA SER A 52 -2.87 -9.14 -54.10
C SER A 52 -1.42 -8.97 -54.48
N LYS A 53 -1.02 -9.79 -55.43
CA LYS A 53 0.23 -9.72 -56.16
C LYS A 53 0.10 -8.62 -57.24
N GLY A 54 0.81 -7.52 -57.07
CA GLY A 54 0.96 -6.48 -58.09
C GLY A 54 2.42 -6.38 -58.56
N PRO A 55 2.71 -6.06 -59.81
CA PRO A 55 3.96 -6.36 -60.47
C PRO A 55 5.06 -5.31 -60.20
N SER A 56 6.28 -5.83 -60.23
CA SER A 56 7.57 -5.17 -60.11
C SER A 56 7.83 -4.19 -61.22
N THR A 57 8.35 -3.01 -60.89
CA THR A 57 9.06 -2.15 -61.85
C THR A 57 10.49 -1.89 -61.32
N PRO A 58 11.54 -2.12 -62.12
CA PRO A 58 12.91 -1.89 -61.69
C PRO A 58 13.33 -0.45 -62.01
N GLY A 59 14.02 0.21 -61.06
CA GLY A 59 14.52 1.53 -61.35
C GLY A 59 15.35 2.19 -60.26
N ARG A 60 16.65 2.10 -60.44
CA ARG A 60 17.72 3.06 -60.18
C ARG A 60 18.49 3.02 -58.88
N PRO A 61 19.82 2.85 -58.93
CA PRO A 61 20.70 2.90 -57.76
C PRO A 61 20.98 4.33 -57.36
N GLY A 62 20.72 4.65 -56.11
CA GLY A 62 21.03 5.93 -55.49
C GLY A 62 21.80 5.72 -54.19
N SER A 63 22.91 6.39 -54.12
CA SER A 63 23.97 6.49 -53.11
C SER A 63 23.66 6.14 -51.66
N PRO A 64 24.64 5.60 -50.91
CA PRO A 64 24.50 5.27 -49.51
C PRO A 64 24.50 6.55 -48.66
N ARG A 65 23.33 6.89 -48.10
CA ARG A 65 23.23 7.83 -47.01
C ARG A 65 23.52 7.06 -45.72
N GLN A 66 24.64 7.39 -45.15
CA GLN A 66 25.06 7.06 -43.82
C GLN A 66 23.95 7.49 -42.85
N GLY A 67 23.08 6.55 -42.46
CA GLY A 67 22.09 6.74 -41.41
C GLY A 67 22.76 6.60 -40.04
N ASN A 68 22.90 7.70 -39.34
CA ASN A 68 23.17 7.73 -37.92
C ASN A 68 22.17 6.82 -37.23
N PRO A 69 22.60 5.92 -36.31
CA PRO A 69 21.66 5.21 -35.45
C PRO A 69 20.93 6.24 -34.60
N PRO A 70 19.61 6.14 -34.46
CA PRO A 70 18.91 6.98 -33.48
C PRO A 70 19.46 6.61 -32.12
N ALA A 71 20.15 7.55 -31.48
CA ALA A 71 20.43 7.52 -30.09
C ALA A 71 19.10 7.26 -29.41
N SER A 72 18.97 6.11 -28.73
CA SER A 72 17.91 5.84 -27.82
C SER A 72 17.94 6.96 -26.75
N ALA A 73 17.19 8.00 -27.05
CA ALA A 73 16.87 8.98 -26.02
C ALA A 73 16.18 8.17 -24.93
N LYS A 74 16.92 7.86 -23.88
CA LYS A 74 16.37 7.54 -22.58
C LYS A 74 15.37 8.67 -22.32
N ARG A 75 14.09 8.39 -22.52
CA ARG A 75 13.05 9.27 -22.02
C ARG A 75 13.34 9.38 -20.53
N ALA A 76 13.94 10.49 -20.13
CA ALA A 76 13.85 10.93 -18.77
C ALA A 76 12.34 11.02 -18.50
N SER A 77 11.84 10.11 -17.69
CA SER A 77 10.52 10.27 -17.07
C SER A 77 10.51 11.68 -16.49
N PRO A 78 9.46 12.48 -16.71
CA PRO A 78 9.37 13.75 -16.02
C PRO A 78 9.56 13.42 -14.55
N ALA A 79 10.58 13.99 -13.93
CA ALA A 79 10.74 13.94 -12.50
C ALA A 79 9.50 14.66 -11.94
N THR A 80 8.50 13.90 -11.58
CA THR A 80 7.35 14.40 -10.86
C THR A 80 7.89 14.75 -9.50
N THR A 81 8.17 16.04 -9.28
CA THR A 81 8.66 16.53 -8.00
C THR A 81 7.47 16.49 -7.07
N ALA A 82 7.35 15.41 -6.30
CA ALA A 82 6.33 15.30 -5.27
C ALA A 82 6.46 16.50 -4.31
N ARG A 83 5.33 17.02 -3.84
CA ARG A 83 5.32 18.10 -2.87
C ARG A 83 5.70 17.54 -1.51
N ILE A 84 6.63 18.22 -0.82
CA ILE A 84 6.99 17.84 0.55
C ILE A 84 6.17 18.67 1.51
N HIS A 85 5.49 18.01 2.44
CA HIS A 85 4.74 18.60 3.53
C HIS A 85 5.32 18.11 4.86
N LEU A 86 5.71 19.04 5.73
CA LEU A 86 6.24 18.72 7.05
C LEU A 86 5.15 18.92 8.11
N VAL A 87 4.87 17.88 8.87
CA VAL A 87 3.97 17.89 10.03
C VAL A 87 4.81 17.73 11.29
N ALA A 88 4.69 18.68 12.20
CA ALA A 88 5.50 18.67 13.43
C ALA A 88 5.06 17.57 14.38
N ALA A 89 6.00 16.72 14.78
CA ALA A 89 5.81 15.65 15.75
C ALA A 89 7.12 15.43 16.52
N THR A 90 7.04 14.76 17.66
CA THR A 90 8.23 14.21 18.32
C THR A 90 8.47 12.78 17.84
N ASP A 91 9.66 12.23 18.08
CA ASP A 91 9.93 10.81 17.77
C ASP A 91 8.87 9.86 18.37
N ALA A 92 8.39 10.18 19.59
CA ALA A 92 7.41 9.36 20.29
C ALA A 92 5.99 9.47 19.71
N THR A 93 5.66 10.58 19.05
CA THR A 93 4.31 10.85 18.52
C THR A 93 4.24 10.81 17.00
N ALA A 94 5.37 10.62 16.32
CA ALA A 94 5.44 10.69 14.86
C ALA A 94 4.56 9.65 14.16
N VAL A 95 4.41 8.46 14.73
CA VAL A 95 3.51 7.41 14.20
C VAL A 95 2.06 7.81 14.37
N GLU A 96 1.67 8.24 15.58
CA GLU A 96 0.30 8.69 15.88
C GLU A 96 -0.11 9.87 14.98
N VAL A 97 0.78 10.86 14.81
CA VAL A 97 0.54 11.99 13.90
C VAL A 97 0.45 11.54 12.44
N ALA A 98 1.22 10.55 12.04
CA ALA A 98 1.12 9.99 10.70
C ALA A 98 -0.21 9.25 10.49
N ASP A 99 -0.71 8.53 11.49
CA ASP A 99 -2.03 7.90 11.45
C ASP A 99 -3.16 8.94 11.33
N GLU A 100 -3.07 10.05 12.08
CA GLU A 100 -4.02 11.16 11.93
C GLU A 100 -4.00 11.77 10.52
N GLU A 101 -2.84 11.87 9.89
CA GLU A 101 -2.75 12.35 8.50
C GLU A 101 -3.31 11.32 7.51
N VAL A 102 -3.14 10.01 7.75
CA VAL A 102 -3.79 8.95 6.97
C VAL A 102 -5.31 9.09 7.08
N ASP A 103 -5.84 9.23 8.28
CA ASP A 103 -7.29 9.39 8.50
C ASP A 103 -7.84 10.62 7.75
N LYS A 104 -7.13 11.76 7.80
CA LYS A 104 -7.52 12.96 7.04
C LYS A 104 -7.55 12.72 5.54
N LEU A 105 -6.54 12.02 5.00
CA LEU A 105 -6.49 11.69 3.58
C LEU A 105 -7.64 10.78 3.15
N LEU A 106 -8.00 9.81 3.98
CA LEU A 106 -9.14 8.92 3.74
C LEU A 106 -10.47 9.69 3.81
N ASP A 107 -10.63 10.61 4.75
CA ASP A 107 -11.78 11.51 4.89
C ASP A 107 -11.91 12.46 3.69
N GLU A 108 -10.80 12.88 3.08
CA GLU A 108 -10.74 13.66 1.84
C GLU A 108 -11.07 12.82 0.59
N GLY A 109 -11.25 11.51 0.74
CA GLY A 109 -11.64 10.58 -0.32
C GLY A 109 -10.46 9.96 -1.08
N ARG A 110 -9.25 9.98 -0.52
CA ARG A 110 -8.14 9.23 -1.07
C ARG A 110 -8.36 7.72 -0.86
N ALA A 111 -8.00 6.93 -1.87
CA ALA A 111 -8.11 5.49 -1.73
C ALA A 111 -6.98 4.96 -0.81
N PRO A 112 -7.26 4.00 0.09
CA PRO A 112 -6.23 3.43 0.97
C PRO A 112 -5.01 2.93 0.20
N GLY A 113 -5.22 2.28 -0.93
CA GLY A 113 -4.16 1.79 -1.81
C GLY A 113 -3.29 2.88 -2.45
N GLU A 114 -3.63 4.16 -2.36
CA GLU A 114 -2.79 5.29 -2.81
C GLU A 114 -1.78 5.73 -1.75
N ILE A 115 -1.86 5.18 -0.53
CA ILE A 115 -1.09 5.62 0.62
C ILE A 115 -0.04 4.58 1.01
N LEU A 116 1.20 5.02 1.19
CA LEU A 116 2.31 4.25 1.75
C LEU A 116 2.82 4.97 2.99
N LEU A 117 2.85 4.28 4.13
CA LEU A 117 3.39 4.80 5.38
C LEU A 117 4.73 4.12 5.69
N LEU A 118 5.76 4.92 5.91
CA LEU A 118 7.11 4.46 6.25
C LEU A 118 7.50 4.94 7.66
N THR A 119 8.20 4.11 8.42
CA THR A 119 8.73 4.43 9.75
C THR A 119 10.25 4.30 9.77
N THR A 120 10.97 5.18 10.50
CA THR A 120 12.44 5.15 10.57
C THR A 120 12.98 4.43 11.79
N GLY A 121 12.21 4.36 12.88
CA GLY A 121 12.58 3.70 14.13
C GLY A 121 11.99 2.29 14.24
N GLY A 122 11.03 2.08 15.13
CA GLY A 122 10.27 0.83 15.21
C GLY A 122 9.33 0.64 14.04
N HIS A 123 8.94 -0.61 13.80
CA HIS A 123 7.86 -0.89 12.83
C HIS A 123 6.55 -0.24 13.26
N HIS A 124 5.72 0.10 12.30
CA HIS A 124 4.35 0.51 12.58
C HIS A 124 3.57 -0.66 13.21
N PRO A 125 2.70 -0.42 14.22
CA PRO A 125 1.94 -1.50 14.87
C PRO A 125 1.14 -2.37 13.91
N TRP A 126 0.58 -1.80 12.85
CA TRP A 126 -0.12 -2.56 11.81
C TRP A 126 0.84 -3.48 11.05
N ALA A 127 2.02 -3.00 10.66
CA ALA A 127 3.01 -3.84 10.00
C ALA A 127 3.46 -5.00 10.89
N GLU A 128 3.64 -4.76 12.19
CA GLU A 128 3.97 -5.82 13.15
C GLU A 128 2.84 -6.85 13.24
N HIS A 129 1.58 -6.38 13.30
CA HIS A 129 0.42 -7.27 13.32
C HIS A 129 0.33 -8.12 12.06
N GLU A 130 0.43 -7.52 10.89
CA GLU A 130 0.34 -8.21 9.59
C GLU A 130 1.48 -9.22 9.39
N LEU A 131 2.68 -8.90 9.85
CA LEU A 131 3.82 -9.82 9.83
C LEU A 131 3.58 -11.10 10.65
N THR A 132 2.66 -11.10 11.64
CA THR A 132 2.31 -12.31 12.39
C THR A 132 1.61 -13.36 11.52
N PHE A 133 0.99 -12.96 10.42
CA PHE A 133 0.36 -13.86 9.44
C PHE A 133 1.34 -14.39 8.39
N GLY A 134 2.59 -13.97 8.45
CA GLY A 134 3.67 -14.37 7.57
C GLY A 134 4.09 -13.31 6.57
N GLU A 135 5.39 -13.27 6.28
CA GLU A 135 6.00 -12.27 5.41
C GLU A 135 5.42 -12.27 3.99
N ASP A 136 5.15 -13.44 3.41
CA ASP A 136 4.56 -13.53 2.07
C ASP A 136 3.14 -12.93 2.01
N SER A 137 2.35 -13.11 3.07
CA SER A 137 1.02 -12.54 3.20
C SER A 137 1.08 -11.02 3.31
N TYR A 138 1.97 -10.53 4.15
CA TYR A 138 2.21 -9.11 4.34
C TYR A 138 2.63 -8.41 3.03
N TRP A 139 3.62 -8.93 2.30
CA TRP A 139 4.06 -8.31 1.05
C TRP A 139 3.04 -8.43 -0.10
N ARG A 140 2.11 -9.38 -0.02
CA ARG A 140 1.03 -9.48 -1.00
C ARG A 140 0.09 -8.28 -0.93
N GLN A 141 -0.20 -7.74 0.25
CA GLN A 141 -1.04 -6.56 0.44
C GLN A 141 -0.50 -5.35 -0.35
N LEU A 142 0.82 -5.22 -0.47
CA LEU A 142 1.43 -4.17 -1.29
C LEU A 142 0.99 -4.27 -2.75
N THR A 143 0.86 -5.48 -3.28
CA THR A 143 0.45 -5.75 -4.67
C THR A 143 -1.05 -5.61 -4.86
N ASP A 144 -1.83 -6.08 -3.87
CA ASP A 144 -3.28 -6.03 -3.90
C ASP A 144 -3.78 -4.56 -3.84
N ALA A 145 -3.04 -3.69 -3.18
CA ALA A 145 -3.27 -2.25 -3.09
C ALA A 145 -4.70 -1.87 -2.64
N GLU A 146 -5.30 -2.70 -1.80
CA GLU A 146 -6.64 -2.47 -1.26
C GLU A 146 -6.61 -1.60 0.01
N ASP A 147 -5.48 -1.66 0.75
CA ASP A 147 -5.29 -0.99 2.02
C ASP A 147 -4.07 -0.07 2.04
N VAL A 148 -3.98 0.77 3.08
CA VAL A 148 -2.77 1.53 3.43
C VAL A 148 -1.66 0.54 3.72
N PHE A 149 -0.53 0.67 3.02
CA PHE A 149 0.61 -0.21 3.28
C PHE A 149 1.61 0.46 4.21
N CYS A 150 1.90 -0.19 5.34
CA CYS A 150 2.86 0.31 6.32
C CYS A 150 4.13 -0.53 6.27
N ALA A 151 5.31 0.10 6.17
CA ALA A 151 6.59 -0.59 6.16
C ALA A 151 7.68 0.19 6.91
N HIS A 152 8.74 -0.49 7.31
CA HIS A 152 9.94 0.17 7.80
C HIS A 152 10.75 0.75 6.63
N ALA A 153 11.33 1.92 6.79
CA ALA A 153 12.07 2.64 5.75
C ALA A 153 13.24 1.84 5.16
N SER A 154 13.85 0.93 5.93
CA SER A 154 14.89 0.04 5.40
C SER A 154 14.39 -0.94 4.33
N ALA A 155 13.08 -1.15 4.24
CA ALA A 155 12.45 -2.00 3.23
C ALA A 155 11.85 -1.21 2.06
N VAL A 156 12.11 0.10 1.98
CA VAL A 156 11.53 0.99 0.95
C VAL A 156 11.81 0.52 -0.47
N ASP A 157 12.96 -0.10 -0.74
CA ASP A 157 13.30 -0.63 -2.06
C ASP A 157 12.34 -1.73 -2.54
N ARG A 158 11.74 -2.46 -1.62
CA ARG A 158 10.73 -3.49 -1.91
C ARG A 158 9.35 -2.90 -2.19
N THR A 159 9.12 -1.63 -1.85
CA THR A 159 7.83 -0.97 -2.05
C THR A 159 7.69 -0.41 -3.46
N THR A 160 6.44 -0.20 -3.87
CA THR A 160 6.09 0.43 -5.14
C THR A 160 5.81 1.92 -4.95
N GLN A 161 5.88 2.70 -6.04
CA GLN A 161 5.45 4.10 -6.00
C GLN A 161 3.96 4.20 -5.70
N ARG A 162 3.60 5.22 -4.90
CA ARG A 162 2.23 5.59 -4.57
C ARG A 162 2.03 7.09 -4.72
N PRO A 163 0.81 7.57 -4.97
CA PRO A 163 0.51 8.99 -5.00
C PRO A 163 0.98 9.71 -3.74
N ILE A 164 0.70 9.13 -2.58
CA ILE A 164 1.01 9.72 -1.28
C ILE A 164 1.92 8.79 -0.49
N VAL A 165 3.02 9.33 -0.01
CA VAL A 165 3.90 8.66 0.93
C VAL A 165 3.96 9.46 2.22
N LEU A 166 3.77 8.80 3.35
CA LEU A 166 4.03 9.36 4.68
C LEU A 166 5.34 8.77 5.20
N LEU A 167 6.16 9.62 5.81
CA LEU A 167 7.37 9.20 6.51
C LEU A 167 7.28 9.66 7.96
N ALA A 168 7.03 8.72 8.86
CA ALA A 168 7.08 8.95 10.29
C ALA A 168 8.54 8.81 10.78
N VAL A 169 9.15 9.94 11.18
CA VAL A 169 10.47 9.96 11.77
C VAL A 169 10.32 9.70 13.27
N ASN A 170 10.10 8.43 13.61
CA ASN A 170 9.76 7.95 14.96
C ASN A 170 10.99 7.41 15.73
N GLY A 171 12.18 7.88 15.41
CA GLY A 171 13.43 7.44 15.97
C GLY A 171 14.42 7.01 14.89
N GLY A 172 15.31 6.08 15.24
CA GLY A 172 16.45 5.73 14.40
C GLY A 172 17.60 6.75 14.50
N THR A 173 18.71 6.46 13.85
CA THR A 173 19.86 7.36 13.78
C THR A 173 19.64 8.43 12.72
N ASP A 174 20.32 9.58 12.83
CA ASP A 174 20.26 10.63 11.81
C ASP A 174 20.67 10.16 10.41
N PRO A 175 21.70 9.31 10.22
CA PRO A 175 22.01 8.73 8.93
C PRO A 175 20.88 7.86 8.34
N GLU A 176 20.14 7.10 9.17
CA GLU A 176 19.01 6.30 8.72
C GLU A 176 17.84 7.20 8.27
N ALA A 177 17.51 8.22 9.07
CA ALA A 177 16.50 9.19 8.71
C ALA A 177 16.87 10.00 7.45
N ALA A 178 18.16 10.39 7.32
CA ALA A 178 18.68 11.08 6.13
C ALA A 178 18.61 10.22 4.87
N ALA A 179 18.81 8.91 5.00
CA ALA A 179 18.67 7.97 3.88
C ALA A 179 17.19 7.70 3.54
N ALA A 180 16.30 7.68 4.53
CA ALA A 180 14.89 7.43 4.35
C ALA A 180 14.17 8.55 3.57
N LEU A 181 14.55 9.82 3.78
CA LEU A 181 13.89 10.98 3.15
C LEU A 181 13.93 10.93 1.61
N PRO A 182 15.10 10.85 0.94
CA PRO A 182 15.16 10.78 -0.52
C PRO A 182 14.51 9.49 -1.04
N ALA A 183 14.67 8.38 -0.35
CA ALA A 183 14.06 7.11 -0.73
C ALA A 183 12.52 7.18 -0.67
N ALA A 184 11.94 7.79 0.37
CA ALA A 184 10.50 8.03 0.46
C ALA A 184 10.02 8.99 -0.64
N LEU A 185 10.79 10.04 -0.95
CA LEU A 185 10.47 10.99 -2.02
C LEU A 185 10.44 10.32 -3.40
N GLU A 186 11.33 9.39 -3.68
CA GLU A 186 11.33 8.61 -4.93
C GLU A 186 10.09 7.71 -5.06
N LYS A 187 9.49 7.31 -3.94
CA LYS A 187 8.25 6.51 -3.93
C LYS A 187 6.99 7.37 -4.06
N ALA A 188 7.05 8.65 -3.71
CA ALA A 188 5.92 9.57 -3.81
C ALA A 188 5.78 10.11 -5.23
N THR A 189 4.58 10.02 -5.83
CA THR A 189 4.33 10.61 -7.15
C THR A 189 3.63 11.97 -7.09
N GLU A 190 2.89 12.25 -6.02
CA GLU A 190 2.16 13.51 -5.82
C GLU A 190 2.66 14.25 -4.57
N GLN A 191 2.75 13.55 -3.43
CA GLN A 191 3.04 14.17 -2.15
C GLN A 191 3.84 13.25 -1.23
N LEU A 192 4.84 13.83 -0.56
CA LEU A 192 5.53 13.25 0.59
C LEU A 192 5.15 14.05 1.84
N ILE A 193 4.54 13.40 2.82
CA ILE A 193 4.23 13.97 4.13
C ILE A 193 5.26 13.43 5.12
N VAL A 194 5.99 14.31 5.78
CA VAL A 194 7.00 13.94 6.77
C VAL A 194 6.50 14.34 8.14
N CYS A 195 6.27 13.36 9.01
CA CYS A 195 5.87 13.55 10.40
C CYS A 195 7.09 13.38 11.31
N GLY A 196 7.54 14.43 11.94
CA GLY A 196 8.72 14.38 12.79
C GLY A 196 9.11 15.72 13.38
N ASP A 197 10.22 15.73 14.13
CA ASP A 197 10.76 16.96 14.70
C ASP A 197 11.24 17.91 13.58
N PRO A 198 10.70 19.15 13.49
CA PRO A 198 10.99 20.05 12.39
C PRO A 198 12.46 20.45 12.29
N ASP A 199 13.17 20.56 13.40
CA ASP A 199 14.57 20.97 13.40
C ASP A 199 15.46 19.81 12.96
N ARG A 200 15.14 18.61 13.42
CA ARG A 200 15.78 17.38 12.96
C ARG A 200 15.58 17.17 11.46
N VAL A 201 14.34 17.21 10.98
CA VAL A 201 14.03 17.00 9.55
C VAL A 201 14.69 18.03 8.66
N ARG A 202 14.69 19.33 9.05
CA ARG A 202 15.40 20.39 8.28
C ARG A 202 16.91 20.18 8.23
N GLY A 203 17.48 19.62 9.28
CA GLY A 203 18.92 19.27 9.30
C GLY A 203 19.30 18.11 8.42
N LEU A 204 18.31 17.31 7.95
CA LEU A 204 18.48 16.15 7.08
C LEU A 204 18.22 16.46 5.60
N LEU A 205 17.58 17.60 5.29
CA LEU A 205 17.29 18.09 3.93
C LEU A 205 18.47 18.93 3.39
#